data_904f6526e518bd82b251ab59adf95be8
#
_entry.id   904f6526e518bd82b251ab59adf95be8
#
_cell.length_a   1.000
_cell.length_b   1.000
_cell.length_c   1.000
_cell.angle_alpha   90.00
_cell.angle_beta   90.00
_cell.angle_gamma   90.00
#
_symmetry.space_group_name_H-M   'P 1'
#
loop_
_entity.id
_entity.type
_entity.pdbx_description
1 polymer ?
#
loop_
_entity_poly.entity_id
_entity_poly.type
_entity_poly.pdbx_seq_one_letter_code
_entity_poly.pdbx_strand_id
1 'polypeptide(L)'
;SEIVSRYGVRVICVRFDQYSVESFRNACNTVLSQDVSGVLMAPMFRDEAMNFISALSEAGIPYMFLDSKIDGADYLAYFGMPMYESGVLCADILTGGRYVPEKVYVVRISRDKTGLSDPTAARRAGFIDYMGRHFPDVVIEHVFIDPNDAASIREKLDSSVGKEKGRR
;
A
#
# COMPACT_ATOMS: atom_id res chain seq x y z
N SER A 1 -9.61 -5.55 23.24
CA SER A 1 -10.93 -5.06 22.84
C SER A 1 -12.01 -6.01 23.37
N GLU A 2 -13.18 -5.48 23.72
CA GLU A 2 -14.28 -6.20 24.35
C GLU A 2 -14.82 -7.37 23.51
N ILE A 3 -14.76 -7.31 22.20
CA ILE A 3 -15.20 -8.35 21.28
C ILE A 3 -14.28 -9.58 21.37
N VAL A 4 -12.98 -9.38 21.40
CA VAL A 4 -11.98 -10.47 21.39
C VAL A 4 -11.97 -11.23 22.71
N SER A 5 -12.21 -10.53 23.83
CA SER A 5 -12.29 -11.14 25.17
C SER A 5 -13.46 -12.13 25.31
N ARG A 6 -14.56 -11.91 24.55
CA ARG A 6 -15.73 -12.83 24.55
C ARG A 6 -15.38 -14.23 24.01
N TYR A 7 -14.34 -14.34 23.21
CA TYR A 7 -13.90 -15.61 22.63
C TYR A 7 -12.70 -16.20 23.38
N GLY A 8 -12.32 -15.65 24.52
CA GLY A 8 -11.17 -16.13 25.30
C GLY A 8 -9.82 -15.92 24.61
N VAL A 9 -9.75 -15.04 23.61
CA VAL A 9 -8.55 -14.76 22.85
C VAL A 9 -7.77 -13.60 23.48
N ARG A 10 -6.49 -13.82 23.76
CA ARG A 10 -5.56 -12.78 24.16
C ARG A 10 -4.85 -12.21 22.93
N VAL A 11 -4.95 -10.91 22.70
CA VAL A 11 -4.26 -10.22 21.62
C VAL A 11 -2.99 -9.58 22.13
N ILE A 12 -1.86 -9.87 21.47
CA ILE A 12 -0.57 -9.22 21.68
C ILE A 12 -0.31 -8.33 20.49
N CYS A 13 -0.18 -7.03 20.72
CA CYS A 13 0.13 -6.07 19.66
C CYS A 13 1.63 -5.76 19.66
N VAL A 14 2.33 -6.17 18.61
CA VAL A 14 3.72 -5.81 18.37
C VAL A 14 3.75 -4.70 17.33
N ARG A 15 4.43 -3.60 17.64
CA ARG A 15 4.53 -2.42 16.76
C ARG A 15 5.91 -2.31 16.18
N PHE A 16 5.99 -1.77 14.97
CA PHE A 16 7.24 -1.47 14.30
C PHE A 16 7.16 -0.10 13.60
N ASP A 17 8.31 0.48 13.30
CA ASP A 17 8.40 1.65 12.45
C ASP A 17 8.21 1.21 10.99
N GLN A 18 7.15 1.69 10.35
CA GLN A 18 6.80 1.38 8.95
C GLN A 18 7.87 1.79 7.93
N TYR A 19 8.90 2.51 8.36
CA TYR A 19 9.99 2.99 7.51
C TYR A 19 11.33 2.32 7.81
N SER A 20 11.36 1.38 8.76
CA SER A 20 12.56 0.68 9.19
C SER A 20 12.41 -0.82 8.99
N VAL A 21 13.16 -1.37 8.02
CA VAL A 21 13.26 -2.81 7.78
C VAL A 21 13.74 -3.55 9.04
N GLU A 22 14.70 -2.97 9.75
CA GLU A 22 15.24 -3.54 10.99
C GLU A 22 14.18 -3.59 12.08
N SER A 23 13.39 -2.51 12.24
CA SER A 23 12.28 -2.48 13.20
C SER A 23 11.23 -3.54 12.89
N PHE A 24 10.91 -3.75 11.61
CA PHE A 24 9.98 -4.80 11.18
C PHE A 24 10.54 -6.20 11.49
N ARG A 25 11.82 -6.45 11.16
CA ARG A 25 12.50 -7.72 11.46
C ARG A 25 12.51 -8.02 12.96
N ASN A 26 12.80 -7.03 13.79
CA ASN A 26 12.79 -7.17 15.26
C ASN A 26 11.38 -7.48 15.78
N ALA A 27 10.35 -6.87 15.19
CA ALA A 27 8.96 -7.17 15.53
C ALA A 27 8.61 -8.62 15.16
N CYS A 28 9.00 -9.11 13.98
CA CYS A 28 8.81 -10.50 13.56
C CYS A 28 9.50 -11.48 14.54
N ASN A 29 10.75 -11.22 14.90
CA ASN A 29 11.49 -12.03 15.88
C ASN A 29 10.81 -12.02 17.26
N THR A 30 10.27 -10.89 17.67
CA THR A 30 9.51 -10.78 18.92
C THR A 30 8.26 -11.67 18.89
N VAL A 31 7.54 -11.71 17.76
CA VAL A 31 6.37 -12.58 17.61
C VAL A 31 6.78 -14.05 17.64
N LEU A 32 7.85 -14.44 16.94
CA LEU A 32 8.35 -15.84 16.93
C LEU A 32 8.83 -16.31 18.30
N SER A 33 9.23 -15.40 19.18
CA SER A 33 9.63 -15.73 20.57
C SER A 33 8.43 -15.89 21.53
N GLN A 34 7.21 -15.60 21.07
CA GLN A 34 5.98 -15.72 21.84
C GLN A 34 5.28 -17.05 21.52
N ASP A 35 4.58 -17.59 22.51
CA ASP A 35 3.64 -18.70 22.31
C ASP A 35 2.32 -18.14 21.75
N VAL A 36 2.20 -18.10 20.40
CA VAL A 36 1.04 -17.57 19.70
C VAL A 36 0.36 -18.63 18.86
N SER A 37 -0.96 -18.66 18.87
CA SER A 37 -1.78 -19.60 18.10
C SER A 37 -2.10 -19.11 16.68
N GLY A 38 -1.72 -17.89 16.33
CA GLY A 38 -1.91 -17.30 15.01
C GLY A 38 -1.43 -15.88 14.94
N VAL A 39 -1.20 -15.39 13.72
CA VAL A 39 -0.64 -14.06 13.46
C VAL A 39 -1.54 -13.28 12.50
N LEU A 40 -1.84 -12.01 12.83
CA LEU A 40 -2.42 -11.05 11.91
C LEU A 40 -1.36 -9.99 11.63
N MET A 41 -0.95 -9.83 10.37
CA MET A 41 0.16 -8.97 9.99
C MET A 41 -0.12 -8.09 8.77
N ALA A 42 0.49 -6.91 8.74
CA ALA A 42 0.64 -6.09 7.54
C ALA A 42 2.05 -6.31 6.96
N PRO A 43 2.19 -6.93 5.78
CA PRO A 43 3.50 -7.28 5.20
C PRO A 43 4.15 -6.06 4.52
N MET A 44 4.75 -5.16 5.31
CA MET A 44 5.30 -3.89 4.83
C MET A 44 6.56 -4.05 3.97
N PHE A 45 7.43 -5.02 4.30
CA PHE A 45 8.69 -5.30 3.62
C PHE A 45 8.65 -6.72 3.07
N ARG A 46 8.51 -6.86 1.75
CA ARG A 46 8.23 -8.15 1.11
C ARG A 46 9.20 -9.26 1.52
N ASP A 47 10.50 -9.02 1.41
CA ASP A 47 11.50 -10.05 1.65
C ASP A 47 11.52 -10.49 3.12
N GLU A 48 11.48 -9.53 4.05
CA GLU A 48 11.40 -9.81 5.48
C GLU A 48 10.08 -10.48 5.86
N ALA A 49 8.98 -10.07 5.23
CA ALA A 49 7.68 -10.69 5.44
C ALA A 49 7.66 -12.13 4.93
N MET A 50 8.30 -12.43 3.80
CA MET A 50 8.43 -13.80 3.29
C MET A 50 9.28 -14.68 4.20
N ASN A 51 10.40 -14.17 4.74
CA ASN A 51 11.20 -14.87 5.73
C ASN A 51 10.39 -15.19 6.99
N PHE A 52 9.61 -14.21 7.46
CA PHE A 52 8.74 -14.42 8.63
C PHE A 52 7.64 -15.45 8.37
N ILE A 53 6.98 -15.40 7.20
CA ILE A 53 5.97 -16.37 6.78
C ILE A 53 6.54 -17.77 6.72
N SER A 54 7.76 -17.96 6.21
CA SER A 54 8.44 -19.25 6.18
C SER A 54 8.64 -19.80 7.60
N ALA A 55 9.10 -18.95 8.51
CA ALA A 55 9.27 -19.34 9.91
C ALA A 55 7.93 -19.70 10.61
N LEU A 56 6.85 -18.94 10.32
CA LEU A 56 5.51 -19.27 10.82
C LEU A 56 5.02 -20.61 10.29
N SER A 57 5.24 -20.89 9.01
CA SER A 57 4.86 -22.15 8.36
C SER A 57 5.62 -23.32 8.95
N GLU A 58 6.92 -23.20 9.19
CA GLU A 58 7.75 -24.20 9.83
C GLU A 58 7.29 -24.50 11.28
N ALA A 59 6.82 -23.45 11.98
CA ALA A 59 6.26 -23.59 13.32
C ALA A 59 4.80 -24.05 13.35
N GLY A 60 4.14 -24.21 12.19
CA GLY A 60 2.72 -24.57 12.10
C GLY A 60 1.78 -23.47 12.59
N ILE A 61 2.22 -22.22 12.61
CA ILE A 61 1.45 -21.06 13.08
C ILE A 61 0.69 -20.45 11.89
N PRO A 62 -0.65 -20.50 11.89
CA PRO A 62 -1.46 -19.89 10.83
C PRO A 62 -1.37 -18.37 10.87
N TYR A 63 -1.47 -17.74 9.69
CA TYR A 63 -1.42 -16.28 9.59
C TYR A 63 -2.46 -15.73 8.63
N MET A 64 -2.79 -14.45 8.83
CA MET A 64 -3.68 -13.66 7.99
C MET A 64 -3.04 -12.32 7.68
N PHE A 65 -3.42 -11.76 6.53
CA PHE A 65 -2.99 -10.42 6.16
C PHE A 65 -4.02 -9.34 6.49
N LEU A 66 -3.52 -8.16 6.84
CA LEU A 66 -4.30 -6.96 7.07
C LEU A 66 -3.77 -5.82 6.20
N ASP A 67 -4.67 -5.07 5.58
CA ASP A 67 -4.41 -3.90 4.74
C ASP A 67 -3.69 -4.21 3.42
N SER A 68 -2.60 -4.92 3.43
CA SER A 68 -1.87 -5.39 2.24
C SER A 68 -1.62 -6.89 2.30
N LYS A 69 -1.32 -7.50 1.16
CA LYS A 69 -1.04 -8.93 1.03
C LYS A 69 0.15 -9.18 0.10
N ILE A 70 0.72 -10.36 0.22
CA ILE A 70 1.73 -10.87 -0.72
C ILE A 70 1.06 -11.93 -1.59
N ASP A 71 1.04 -11.70 -2.90
CA ASP A 71 0.48 -12.66 -3.83
C ASP A 71 1.34 -13.93 -3.89
N GLY A 72 0.66 -15.09 -3.90
CA GLY A 72 1.29 -16.41 -3.89
C GLY A 72 1.67 -16.92 -2.49
N ALA A 73 1.44 -16.17 -1.41
CA ALA A 73 1.58 -16.66 -0.05
C ALA A 73 0.36 -17.47 0.38
N ASP A 74 0.57 -18.53 1.17
CA ASP A 74 -0.49 -19.43 1.69
C ASP A 74 -1.01 -18.89 3.03
N TYR A 75 -1.90 -17.91 2.99
CA TYR A 75 -2.53 -17.28 4.15
C TYR A 75 -3.98 -17.74 4.33
N LEU A 76 -4.46 -17.77 5.57
CA LEU A 76 -5.86 -18.18 5.87
C LEU A 76 -6.88 -17.17 5.33
N ALA A 77 -6.61 -15.88 5.48
CA ALA A 77 -7.52 -14.79 5.06
C ALA A 77 -6.76 -13.49 4.86
N TYR A 78 -7.38 -12.61 4.08
CA TYR A 78 -6.94 -11.23 3.88
C TYR A 78 -8.09 -10.28 4.23
N PHE A 79 -7.80 -9.30 5.05
CA PHE A 79 -8.71 -8.22 5.41
C PHE A 79 -8.12 -6.89 4.94
N GLY A 80 -8.63 -6.36 3.87
CA GLY A 80 -8.16 -5.11 3.29
C GLY A 80 -9.08 -4.61 2.19
N MET A 81 -8.73 -3.44 1.66
CA MET A 81 -9.45 -2.85 0.55
C MET A 81 -9.08 -3.58 -0.76
N PRO A 82 -10.04 -3.86 -1.65
CA PRO A 82 -9.74 -4.32 -3.00
C PRO A 82 -9.05 -3.17 -3.77
N MET A 83 -7.72 -3.22 -3.83
CA MET A 83 -6.87 -2.10 -4.26
C MET A 83 -7.13 -1.71 -5.72
N TYR A 84 -7.23 -2.68 -6.63
CA TYR A 84 -7.51 -2.41 -8.05
C TYR A 84 -8.86 -1.72 -8.23
N GLU A 85 -9.91 -2.27 -7.64
CA GLU A 85 -11.27 -1.73 -7.70
C GLU A 85 -11.36 -0.35 -7.05
N SER A 86 -10.58 -0.10 -6.00
CA SER A 86 -10.49 1.24 -5.41
C SER A 86 -9.88 2.26 -6.36
N GLY A 87 -8.96 1.84 -7.23
CA GLY A 87 -8.41 2.67 -8.30
C GLY A 87 -9.43 2.97 -9.39
N VAL A 88 -10.19 1.97 -9.82
CA VAL A 88 -11.31 2.12 -10.75
C VAL A 88 -12.32 3.11 -10.19
N LEU A 89 -12.72 2.95 -8.93
CA LEU A 89 -13.67 3.86 -8.27
C LEU A 89 -13.13 5.29 -8.18
N CYS A 90 -11.84 5.48 -7.89
CA CYS A 90 -11.22 6.81 -7.89
C CYS A 90 -11.33 7.48 -9.27
N ALA A 91 -11.11 6.76 -10.34
CA ALA A 91 -11.23 7.28 -11.71
C ALA A 91 -12.69 7.61 -12.06
N ASP A 92 -13.62 6.73 -11.71
CA ASP A 92 -15.05 6.91 -11.90
C ASP A 92 -15.57 8.17 -11.16
N ILE A 93 -15.20 8.35 -9.90
CA ILE A 93 -15.55 9.55 -9.12
C ILE A 93 -14.97 10.82 -9.76
N LEU A 94 -13.71 10.77 -10.21
CA LEU A 94 -13.05 11.92 -10.85
C LEU A 94 -13.76 12.35 -12.12
N THR A 95 -14.26 11.40 -12.89
CA THR A 95 -14.85 11.61 -14.22
C THR A 95 -16.38 11.56 -14.24
N GLY A 96 -17.02 11.10 -13.17
CA GLY A 96 -18.47 10.98 -13.04
C GLY A 96 -19.21 12.32 -12.85
N GLY A 97 -18.47 13.44 -12.75
CA GLY A 97 -19.02 14.78 -12.69
C GLY A 97 -19.30 15.37 -14.11
N ARG A 98 -19.63 16.66 -14.15
CA ARG A 98 -19.87 17.39 -15.40
C ARG A 98 -18.58 17.79 -16.15
N TYR A 99 -17.43 17.53 -15.53
CA TYR A 99 -16.13 17.96 -16.03
C TYR A 99 -15.18 16.78 -16.07
N VAL A 100 -14.68 16.46 -17.26
CA VAL A 100 -13.57 15.51 -17.46
C VAL A 100 -12.29 16.32 -17.63
N PRO A 101 -11.27 16.11 -16.81
CA PRO A 101 -10.02 16.86 -16.90
C PRO A 101 -9.27 16.50 -18.20
N GLU A 102 -8.60 17.45 -18.82
CA GLU A 102 -7.70 17.19 -19.95
C GLU A 102 -6.42 16.47 -19.52
N LYS A 103 -6.01 16.69 -18.25
CA LYS A 103 -4.81 16.09 -17.67
C LYS A 103 -5.02 15.70 -16.21
N VAL A 104 -4.43 14.58 -15.83
CA VAL A 104 -4.40 14.06 -14.46
C VAL A 104 -2.96 13.79 -14.02
N TYR A 105 -2.62 14.25 -12.83
CA TYR A 105 -1.35 13.96 -12.19
C TYR A 105 -1.52 12.83 -11.18
N VAL A 106 -0.81 11.72 -11.41
CA VAL A 106 -0.72 10.60 -10.46
C VAL A 106 0.53 10.77 -9.62
N VAL A 107 0.34 11.24 -8.39
CA VAL A 107 1.45 11.46 -7.45
C VAL A 107 1.83 10.14 -6.80
N ARG A 108 3.10 9.76 -6.91
CA ARG A 108 3.69 8.59 -6.25
C ARG A 108 4.65 9.05 -5.16
N ILE A 109 4.39 8.59 -3.95
CA ILE A 109 5.30 8.76 -2.82
C ILE A 109 6.05 7.44 -2.66
N SER A 110 7.34 7.42 -2.97
CA SER A 110 8.17 6.22 -2.83
C SER A 110 9.46 6.58 -2.10
N ARG A 111 9.78 5.80 -1.10
CA ARG A 111 11.08 5.81 -0.39
C ARG A 111 12.03 4.76 -0.96
N ASP A 112 11.48 3.78 -1.63
CA ASP A 112 12.23 2.74 -2.31
C ASP A 112 12.53 3.17 -3.75
N LYS A 113 13.78 3.50 -4.02
CA LYS A 113 14.25 3.83 -5.37
C LYS A 113 14.24 2.63 -6.32
N THR A 114 14.15 1.41 -5.79
CA THR A 114 14.13 0.18 -6.60
C THR A 114 12.73 -0.14 -7.15
N GLY A 115 11.67 0.44 -6.57
CA GLY A 115 10.29 0.23 -7.02
C GLY A 115 9.73 -1.18 -6.75
N LEU A 116 10.47 -2.04 -6.06
CA LEU A 116 10.11 -3.43 -5.79
C LEU A 116 8.95 -3.57 -4.80
N SER A 117 8.69 -2.55 -3.99
CA SER A 117 7.62 -2.54 -2.99
C SER A 117 6.73 -1.31 -3.16
N ASP A 118 5.75 -1.40 -4.06
CA ASP A 118 4.73 -0.37 -4.24
C ASP A 118 3.35 -0.92 -3.83
N PRO A 119 2.94 -0.74 -2.58
CA PRO A 119 1.64 -1.23 -2.09
C PRO A 119 0.45 -0.58 -2.80
N THR A 120 0.67 0.53 -3.51
CA THR A 120 -0.35 1.24 -4.27
C THR A 120 -0.38 0.88 -5.76
N ALA A 121 0.47 -0.03 -6.22
CA ALA A 121 0.59 -0.40 -7.63
C ALA A 121 -0.73 -0.89 -8.23
N ALA A 122 -1.44 -1.76 -7.52
CA ALA A 122 -2.74 -2.30 -7.99
C ALA A 122 -3.80 -1.20 -8.09
N ARG A 123 -3.86 -0.28 -7.11
CA ARG A 123 -4.79 0.87 -7.16
C ARG A 123 -4.50 1.76 -8.36
N ARG A 124 -3.23 2.07 -8.58
CA ARG A 124 -2.82 2.86 -9.75
C ARG A 124 -3.16 2.15 -11.06
N ALA A 125 -2.95 0.84 -11.16
CA ALA A 125 -3.32 0.07 -12.34
C ALA A 125 -4.83 0.17 -12.62
N GLY A 126 -5.68 -0.03 -11.60
CA GLY A 126 -7.13 0.11 -11.76
C GLY A 126 -7.55 1.50 -12.25
N PHE A 127 -6.91 2.57 -11.71
CA PHE A 127 -7.16 3.94 -12.17
C PHE A 127 -6.76 4.13 -13.64
N ILE A 128 -5.55 3.72 -14.01
CA ILE A 128 -5.02 3.88 -15.37
C ILE A 128 -5.85 3.08 -16.37
N ASP A 129 -6.20 1.83 -16.04
CA ASP A 129 -6.99 0.97 -16.92
C ASP A 129 -8.39 1.53 -17.16
N TYR A 130 -9.04 2.08 -16.12
CA TYR A 130 -10.34 2.74 -16.28
C TYR A 130 -10.22 3.97 -17.19
N MET A 131 -9.27 4.86 -16.91
CA MET A 131 -9.04 6.06 -17.70
C MET A 131 -8.73 5.72 -19.16
N GLY A 132 -7.85 4.75 -19.42
CA GLY A 132 -7.49 4.33 -20.76
C GLY A 132 -8.65 3.75 -21.57
N ARG A 133 -9.62 3.08 -20.90
CA ARG A 133 -10.81 2.52 -21.57
C ARG A 133 -11.89 3.55 -21.85
N HIS A 134 -12.12 4.48 -20.91
CA HIS A 134 -13.26 5.39 -20.96
C HIS A 134 -12.90 6.81 -21.40
N PHE A 135 -11.66 7.22 -21.18
CA PHE A 135 -11.17 8.57 -21.44
C PHE A 135 -9.75 8.57 -22.02
N PRO A 136 -9.54 7.93 -23.19
CA PRO A 136 -8.21 7.72 -23.78
C PRO A 136 -7.47 9.02 -24.14
N ASP A 137 -8.19 10.12 -24.31
CA ASP A 137 -7.62 11.43 -24.64
C ASP A 137 -7.08 12.19 -23.42
N VAL A 138 -7.37 11.73 -22.20
CA VAL A 138 -6.88 12.35 -20.97
C VAL A 138 -5.41 12.01 -20.76
N VAL A 139 -4.59 13.05 -20.65
CA VAL A 139 -3.16 12.88 -20.41
C VAL A 139 -2.91 12.50 -18.94
N ILE A 140 -2.26 11.38 -18.70
CA ILE A 140 -1.86 10.95 -17.35
C ILE A 140 -0.35 11.16 -17.19
N GLU A 141 0.02 12.04 -16.28
CA GLU A 141 1.42 12.28 -15.90
C GLU A 141 1.74 11.73 -14.51
N HIS A 142 2.90 11.10 -14.38
CA HIS A 142 3.38 10.54 -13.11
C HIS A 142 4.36 11.52 -12.44
N VAL A 143 4.05 11.91 -11.20
CA VAL A 143 4.93 12.73 -10.37
C VAL A 143 5.48 11.89 -9.23
N PHE A 144 6.80 11.74 -9.21
CA PHE A 144 7.49 10.96 -8.16
C PHE A 144 7.99 11.91 -7.06
N ILE A 145 7.59 11.63 -5.84
CA ILE A 145 7.96 12.40 -4.66
C ILE A 145 8.78 11.51 -3.72
N ASP A 146 9.97 11.98 -3.35
CA ASP A 146 10.72 11.44 -2.22
C ASP A 146 10.26 12.17 -0.95
N PRO A 147 9.63 11.48 0.01
CA PRO A 147 9.12 12.11 1.22
C PRO A 147 10.22 12.64 2.15
N ASN A 148 11.48 12.25 1.92
CA ASN A 148 12.62 12.73 2.69
C ASN A 148 13.21 14.04 2.12
N ASP A 149 12.77 14.47 0.95
CA ASP A 149 13.24 15.69 0.29
C ASP A 149 12.08 16.70 0.11
N ALA A 150 11.81 17.45 1.20
CA ALA A 150 10.74 18.44 1.22
C ALA A 150 10.93 19.59 0.21
N ALA A 151 12.17 19.95 -0.14
CA ALA A 151 12.46 20.98 -1.14
C ALA A 151 12.09 20.48 -2.54
N SER A 152 12.48 19.26 -2.88
CA SER A 152 12.18 18.64 -4.16
C SER A 152 10.66 18.38 -4.35
N ILE A 153 9.91 18.14 -3.27
CA ILE A 153 8.45 18.00 -3.33
C ILE A 153 7.81 19.26 -3.90
N ARG A 154 8.13 20.43 -3.33
CA ARG A 154 7.58 21.72 -3.76
C ARG A 154 7.97 22.02 -5.20
N GLU A 155 9.26 21.89 -5.53
CA GLU A 155 9.78 22.12 -6.87
C GLU A 155 9.09 21.25 -7.93
N LYS A 156 8.93 19.96 -7.67
CA LYS A 156 8.26 19.02 -8.59
C LYS A 156 6.77 19.34 -8.75
N LEU A 157 6.07 19.65 -7.67
CA LEU A 157 4.66 20.03 -7.75
C LEU A 157 4.48 21.36 -8.48
N ASP A 158 5.29 22.36 -8.18
CA ASP A 158 5.24 23.67 -8.84
C ASP A 158 5.60 23.56 -10.33
N SER A 159 6.58 22.71 -10.69
CA SER A 159 6.98 22.49 -12.08
C SER A 159 5.95 21.71 -12.89
N SER A 160 5.22 20.79 -12.25
CA SER A 160 4.20 19.96 -12.90
C SER A 160 2.85 20.68 -12.98
N VAL A 161 2.39 21.27 -11.86
CA VAL A 161 1.06 21.90 -11.76
C VAL A 161 1.11 23.41 -12.03
N GLY A 162 2.23 24.09 -11.72
CA GLY A 162 2.37 25.54 -11.82
C GLY A 162 2.47 26.08 -13.25
N LYS A 163 2.93 25.28 -14.21
CA LYS A 163 3.08 25.69 -15.63
C LYS A 163 1.75 25.94 -16.35
N GLU A 164 0.64 25.45 -15.81
CA GLU A 164 -0.69 25.61 -16.43
C GLU A 164 -1.43 26.88 -16.00
N LYS A 165 -1.03 27.53 -14.89
CA LYS A 165 -1.65 28.81 -14.45
C LYS A 165 -1.36 30.00 -15.36
N GLY A 166 -0.46 29.88 -16.32
CA GLY A 166 -0.09 30.91 -17.28
C GLY A 166 -0.85 30.86 -18.62
N ARG A 167 -1.78 29.95 -18.81
CA ARG A 167 -2.58 29.81 -20.05
C ARG A 167 -4.08 30.01 -19.80
N ARG A 168 -4.41 31.14 -19.20
CA ARG A 168 -5.78 31.71 -19.23
C ARG A 168 -5.78 33.04 -19.94
#